data_0d48f98523e0404207429609ee447425
#
_entry.id   0d48f98523e0404207429609ee447425
#
_cell.length_a   1.000
_cell.length_b   1.000
_cell.length_c   1.000
_cell.angle_alpha   90.00
_cell.angle_beta   90.00
_cell.angle_gamma   90.00
#
_symmetry.space_group_name_H-M   'P 1'
#
loop_
_entity.id
_entity.type
_entity.pdbx_description
1 polymer ?
#
loop_
_entity_poly.entity_id
_entity_poly.type
_entity_poly.pdbx_seq_one_letter_code
_entity_poly.pdbx_strand_id
1 'polypeptide(L)'
;MIKYLYNPPGLIKKIFHKWKWNTSNNKVLLTFDDGPIPETTPLILNALDKLNIKAAFFCVGNNIDKNPGLAKEILSCGHEIGNHSYNHKIITRLNRAAAVNEIKSFINLTEYKLDYKPKYFRPPYGRFNLMTNKIVTGLNQSVVMWSLLTYDYKNDFNLVKFITTKFLKNNSIIVLHDSMKSKGIILDSINTIVEQAAENGFEIGEPAECLK
;
A
#
# COMPACT_ATOMS: atom_id res chain seq x y z
N MET A 1 23.06 -14.16 -6.09
CA MET A 1 21.64 -14.42 -6.45
C MET A 1 20.75 -13.63 -5.51
N ILE A 2 19.89 -12.72 -6.01
CA ILE A 2 19.07 -11.85 -5.15
C ILE A 2 18.03 -12.75 -4.47
N LYS A 3 18.13 -12.93 -3.15
CA LYS A 3 17.24 -13.76 -2.34
C LYS A 3 15.81 -13.18 -2.22
N TYR A 4 15.62 -11.91 -2.62
CA TYR A 4 14.38 -11.16 -2.43
C TYR A 4 13.80 -10.68 -3.76
N LEU A 5 12.50 -10.90 -3.95
CA LEU A 5 11.75 -10.40 -5.12
C LEU A 5 11.13 -9.03 -4.79
N TYR A 6 11.94 -7.98 -4.85
CA TYR A 6 11.50 -6.61 -4.54
C TYR A 6 10.59 -5.99 -5.61
N ASN A 7 10.66 -6.47 -6.85
CA ASN A 7 9.88 -5.98 -7.99
C ASN A 7 9.23 -7.16 -8.73
N PRO A 8 7.91 -7.15 -8.96
CA PRO A 8 7.22 -8.21 -9.70
C PRO A 8 7.77 -8.40 -11.13
N PRO A 9 7.83 -9.65 -11.62
CA PRO A 9 8.35 -9.96 -12.95
C PRO A 9 7.62 -9.23 -14.09
N GLY A 10 8.35 -8.79 -15.11
CA GLY A 10 7.79 -8.04 -16.22
C GLY A 10 6.69 -8.77 -17.01
N LEU A 11 6.78 -10.10 -17.11
CA LEU A 11 5.73 -10.92 -17.76
C LEU A 11 4.38 -10.79 -17.02
N ILE A 12 4.39 -10.82 -15.69
CA ILE A 12 3.18 -10.65 -14.88
C ILE A 12 2.59 -9.25 -15.09
N LYS A 13 3.44 -8.21 -15.13
CA LYS A 13 3.00 -6.84 -15.42
C LYS A 13 2.37 -6.72 -16.81
N LYS A 14 2.87 -7.42 -17.83
CA LYS A 14 2.29 -7.45 -19.17
C LYS A 14 0.91 -8.11 -19.19
N ILE A 15 0.73 -9.24 -18.49
CA ILE A 15 -0.57 -9.94 -18.40
C ILE A 15 -1.61 -9.06 -17.70
N PHE A 16 -1.23 -8.39 -16.61
CA PHE A 16 -2.09 -7.52 -15.83
C PHE A 16 -1.76 -6.03 -16.08
N HIS A 17 -1.64 -5.65 -17.36
CA HIS A 17 -1.22 -4.30 -17.79
C HIS A 17 -2.17 -3.17 -17.36
N LYS A 18 -3.44 -3.49 -17.05
CA LYS A 18 -4.44 -2.53 -16.53
C LYS A 18 -4.25 -2.23 -15.04
N TRP A 19 -3.38 -2.97 -14.35
CA TRP A 19 -3.07 -2.74 -12.95
C TRP A 19 -1.98 -1.68 -12.78
N LYS A 20 -2.03 -0.98 -11.69
CA LYS A 20 -1.03 0.05 -11.39
C LYS A 20 0.18 -0.59 -10.71
N TRP A 21 1.26 -0.75 -11.48
CA TRP A 21 2.54 -1.30 -11.03
C TRP A 21 3.56 -0.20 -10.72
N ASN A 22 3.40 0.93 -11.38
CA ASN A 22 4.21 2.12 -11.28
C ASN A 22 3.28 3.34 -11.24
N THR A 23 3.77 4.49 -10.84
CA THR A 23 3.02 5.74 -10.93
C THR A 23 2.87 6.19 -12.39
N SER A 24 1.85 6.99 -12.67
CA SER A 24 1.54 7.48 -14.02
C SER A 24 2.28 8.78 -14.39
N ASN A 25 2.91 9.46 -13.43
CA ASN A 25 3.46 10.81 -13.54
C ASN A 25 4.95 10.93 -13.24
N ASN A 26 5.69 9.81 -13.22
CA ASN A 26 7.11 9.76 -12.87
C ASN A 26 7.49 10.34 -11.51
N LYS A 27 6.57 10.29 -10.53
CA LYS A 27 6.83 10.62 -9.13
C LYS A 27 6.82 9.35 -8.28
N VAL A 28 7.57 9.33 -7.20
CA VAL A 28 7.59 8.23 -6.24
C VAL A 28 6.37 8.31 -5.35
N LEU A 29 5.65 7.20 -5.17
CA LEU A 29 4.51 7.11 -4.26
C LEU A 29 4.83 6.19 -3.08
N LEU A 30 4.68 6.72 -1.85
CA LEU A 30 4.73 5.92 -0.64
C LEU A 30 3.37 5.28 -0.38
N THR A 31 3.39 3.99 -0.08
CA THR A 31 2.17 3.26 0.31
C THR A 31 2.43 2.39 1.55
N PHE A 32 1.42 2.28 2.42
CA PHE A 32 1.48 1.52 3.67
C PHE A 32 0.39 0.46 3.69
N ASP A 33 0.78 -0.79 3.92
CA ASP A 33 -0.15 -1.92 4.02
C ASP A 33 -0.42 -2.28 5.49
N ASP A 34 -1.49 -3.02 5.77
CA ASP A 34 -1.90 -3.65 7.04
C ASP A 34 -2.63 -2.75 8.06
N GLY A 35 -2.39 -1.46 8.10
CA GLY A 35 -3.00 -0.55 9.08
C GLY A 35 -4.55 -0.49 9.09
N PRO A 36 -5.17 0.37 9.90
CA PRO A 36 -4.53 1.20 10.93
C PRO A 36 -4.20 0.43 12.22
N ILE A 37 -3.04 0.71 12.80
CA ILE A 37 -2.55 0.11 14.05
C ILE A 37 -2.25 1.25 15.05
N PRO A 38 -2.81 1.23 16.28
CA PRO A 38 -2.64 2.31 17.25
C PRO A 38 -1.18 2.66 17.58
N GLU A 39 -0.30 1.67 17.54
CA GLU A 39 1.10 1.83 17.90
C GLU A 39 2.01 2.30 16.76
N THR A 40 1.51 2.31 15.51
CA THR A 40 2.34 2.64 14.33
C THR A 40 1.72 3.72 13.46
N THR A 41 0.42 3.68 13.20
CA THR A 41 -0.27 4.67 12.36
C THR A 41 -0.01 6.12 12.78
N PRO A 42 -0.13 6.51 14.07
CA PRO A 42 0.14 7.90 14.48
C PRO A 42 1.59 8.32 14.25
N LEU A 43 2.55 7.39 14.40
CA LEU A 43 3.97 7.67 14.14
C LEU A 43 4.20 7.95 12.65
N ILE A 44 3.57 7.15 11.77
CA ILE A 44 3.65 7.31 10.32
C ILE A 44 3.01 8.65 9.90
N LEU A 45 1.80 8.95 10.39
CA LEU A 45 1.09 10.19 10.06
C LEU A 45 1.91 11.43 10.46
N ASN A 46 2.48 11.44 11.68
CA ASN A 46 3.33 12.53 12.14
C ASN A 46 4.60 12.70 11.28
N ALA A 47 5.22 11.58 10.84
CA ALA A 47 6.39 11.64 9.96
C ALA A 47 6.03 12.20 8.58
N LEU A 48 4.92 11.74 8.00
CA LEU A 48 4.44 12.21 6.69
C LEU A 48 4.04 13.69 6.72
N ASP A 49 3.40 14.14 7.81
CA ASP A 49 3.03 15.54 8.00
C ASP A 49 4.27 16.46 8.06
N LYS A 50 5.28 16.10 8.85
CA LYS A 50 6.56 16.82 8.93
C LYS A 50 7.28 16.93 7.59
N LEU A 51 7.13 15.92 6.74
CA LEU A 51 7.73 15.87 5.40
C LEU A 51 6.82 16.49 4.33
N ASN A 52 5.60 16.90 4.69
CA ASN A 52 4.55 17.37 3.77
C ASN A 52 4.27 16.37 2.63
N ILE A 53 4.16 15.07 2.97
CA ILE A 53 3.93 13.97 2.03
C ILE A 53 2.53 13.40 2.24
N LYS A 54 1.80 13.15 1.13
CA LYS A 54 0.55 12.39 1.14
C LYS A 54 0.81 10.99 0.59
N ALA A 55 0.22 9.97 1.23
CA ALA A 55 0.46 8.56 0.93
C ALA A 55 -0.86 7.79 0.78
N ALA A 56 -0.79 6.57 0.25
CA ALA A 56 -1.92 5.66 0.22
C ALA A 56 -1.76 4.53 1.27
N PHE A 57 -2.79 4.34 2.09
CA PHE A 57 -2.85 3.32 3.14
C PHE A 57 -3.78 2.19 2.69
N PHE A 58 -3.26 1.03 2.37
CA PHE A 58 -4.05 -0.17 2.09
C PHE A 58 -4.40 -0.84 3.41
N CYS A 59 -5.53 -0.42 3.95
CA CYS A 59 -5.96 -0.82 5.29
C CYS A 59 -6.66 -2.18 5.30
N VAL A 60 -6.55 -2.89 6.42
CA VAL A 60 -7.31 -4.11 6.71
C VAL A 60 -8.64 -3.73 7.37
N GLY A 61 -9.76 -4.25 6.85
CA GLY A 61 -11.08 -3.87 7.33
C GLY A 61 -11.29 -4.11 8.82
N ASN A 62 -10.85 -5.25 9.34
CA ASN A 62 -10.92 -5.57 10.77
C ASN A 62 -10.14 -4.55 11.64
N ASN A 63 -9.07 -3.96 11.13
CA ASN A 63 -8.31 -2.93 11.82
C ASN A 63 -9.05 -1.58 11.81
N ILE A 64 -9.69 -1.21 10.69
CA ILE A 64 -10.59 -0.06 10.63
C ILE A 64 -11.77 -0.24 11.57
N ASP A 65 -12.36 -1.43 11.61
CA ASP A 65 -13.52 -1.72 12.47
C ASP A 65 -13.22 -1.51 13.94
N LYS A 66 -12.01 -1.92 14.38
CA LYS A 66 -11.50 -1.74 15.74
C LYS A 66 -11.05 -0.31 16.03
N ASN A 67 -10.52 0.40 15.04
CA ASN A 67 -9.89 1.71 15.19
C ASN A 67 -10.44 2.73 14.18
N PRO A 68 -11.76 3.00 14.15
CA PRO A 68 -12.36 3.89 13.14
C PRO A 68 -11.87 5.33 13.26
N GLY A 69 -11.48 5.77 14.47
CA GLY A 69 -10.89 7.09 14.71
C GLY A 69 -9.58 7.28 13.94
N LEU A 70 -8.68 6.29 13.98
CA LEU A 70 -7.42 6.35 13.22
C LEU A 70 -7.64 6.35 11.71
N ALA A 71 -8.63 5.58 11.23
CA ALA A 71 -8.97 5.61 9.80
C ALA A 71 -9.52 6.98 9.37
N LYS A 72 -10.32 7.64 10.21
CA LYS A 72 -10.76 9.02 9.97
C LYS A 72 -9.58 10.00 9.97
N GLU A 73 -8.61 9.82 10.87
CA GLU A 73 -7.41 10.65 10.94
C GLU A 73 -6.57 10.50 9.66
N ILE A 74 -6.36 9.29 9.13
CA ILE A 74 -5.70 9.07 7.84
C ILE A 74 -6.35 9.91 6.75
N LEU A 75 -7.69 9.88 6.63
CA LEU A 75 -8.43 10.65 5.62
C LEU A 75 -8.36 12.16 5.85
N SER A 76 -8.52 12.61 7.12
CA SER A 76 -8.49 14.05 7.46
C SER A 76 -7.12 14.67 7.25
N CYS A 77 -6.05 13.90 7.35
CA CYS A 77 -4.70 14.30 6.98
C CYS A 77 -4.46 14.33 5.45
N GLY A 78 -5.48 14.03 4.63
CA GLY A 78 -5.39 14.08 3.17
C GLY A 78 -4.73 12.86 2.53
N HIS A 79 -4.62 11.75 3.26
CA HIS A 79 -4.14 10.48 2.68
C HIS A 79 -5.29 9.70 2.04
N GLU A 80 -4.95 8.76 1.15
CA GLU A 80 -5.91 7.87 0.49
C GLU A 80 -6.01 6.54 1.26
N ILE A 81 -7.24 6.03 1.47
CA ILE A 81 -7.45 4.66 1.98
C ILE A 81 -7.75 3.71 0.81
N GLY A 82 -6.94 2.68 0.66
CA GLY A 82 -7.16 1.54 -0.21
C GLY A 82 -7.66 0.31 0.55
N ASN A 83 -8.30 -0.60 -0.16
CA ASN A 83 -8.84 -1.85 0.36
C ASN A 83 -7.75 -2.94 0.39
N HIS A 84 -7.44 -3.47 1.57
CA HIS A 84 -6.52 -4.61 1.75
C HIS A 84 -7.24 -5.86 2.25
N SER A 85 -8.50 -6.08 1.81
CA SER A 85 -9.48 -7.05 2.27
C SER A 85 -9.95 -6.82 3.73
N TYR A 86 -11.00 -7.54 4.14
CA TYR A 86 -11.54 -7.34 5.49
C TYR A 86 -10.70 -8.03 6.57
N ASN A 87 -10.29 -9.30 6.36
CA ASN A 87 -9.53 -10.09 7.33
C ASN A 87 -8.10 -10.40 6.89
N HIS A 88 -7.55 -9.70 5.89
CA HIS A 88 -6.21 -9.95 5.36
C HIS A 88 -5.99 -11.41 4.90
N LYS A 89 -7.02 -12.05 4.34
CA LYS A 89 -6.94 -13.43 3.84
C LYS A 89 -6.27 -13.50 2.47
N ILE A 90 -5.61 -14.62 2.20
CA ILE A 90 -5.06 -14.91 0.87
C ILE A 90 -6.22 -15.17 -0.10
N ILE A 91 -6.58 -14.17 -0.91
CA ILE A 91 -7.76 -14.17 -1.81
C ILE A 91 -7.75 -15.38 -2.75
N THR A 92 -6.58 -15.80 -3.23
CA THR A 92 -6.46 -16.93 -4.16
C THR A 92 -6.73 -18.30 -3.54
N ARG A 93 -6.82 -18.40 -2.20
CA ARG A 93 -7.17 -19.62 -1.48
C ARG A 93 -8.65 -19.73 -1.14
N LEU A 94 -9.41 -18.69 -1.42
CA LEU A 94 -10.86 -18.63 -1.16
C LEU A 94 -11.65 -19.07 -2.39
N ASN A 95 -12.84 -19.63 -2.17
CA ASN A 95 -13.82 -19.72 -3.24
C ASN A 95 -14.30 -18.34 -3.64
N ARG A 96 -14.97 -18.23 -4.79
CA ARG A 96 -15.39 -16.93 -5.35
C ARG A 96 -16.27 -16.14 -4.40
N ALA A 97 -17.26 -16.77 -3.76
CA ALA A 97 -18.19 -16.10 -2.86
C ALA A 97 -17.46 -15.51 -1.64
N ALA A 98 -16.58 -16.28 -1.00
CA ALA A 98 -15.76 -15.83 0.12
C ALA A 98 -14.79 -14.71 -0.30
N ALA A 99 -14.18 -14.79 -1.48
CA ALA A 99 -13.28 -13.75 -2.00
C ALA A 99 -14.05 -12.44 -2.25
N VAL A 100 -15.26 -12.49 -2.84
CA VAL A 100 -16.14 -11.33 -3.01
C VAL A 100 -16.49 -10.73 -1.65
N ASN A 101 -16.87 -11.59 -0.68
CA ASN A 101 -17.24 -11.12 0.65
C ASN A 101 -16.08 -10.39 1.34
N GLU A 102 -14.85 -10.91 1.30
CA GLU A 102 -13.66 -10.26 1.88
C GLU A 102 -13.44 -8.84 1.33
N ILE A 103 -13.61 -8.65 0.03
CA ILE A 103 -13.39 -7.35 -0.61
C ILE A 103 -14.58 -6.41 -0.39
N LYS A 104 -15.82 -6.93 -0.53
CA LYS A 104 -17.05 -6.15 -0.41
C LYS A 104 -17.33 -5.71 1.03
N SER A 105 -17.02 -6.56 2.03
CA SER A 105 -17.18 -6.20 3.44
C SER A 105 -16.31 -5.02 3.82
N PHE A 106 -15.10 -4.88 3.27
CA PHE A 106 -14.28 -3.69 3.46
C PHE A 106 -14.98 -2.44 2.90
N ILE A 107 -15.49 -2.50 1.66
CA ILE A 107 -16.18 -1.37 1.02
C ILE A 107 -17.38 -0.93 1.87
N ASN A 108 -18.24 -1.87 2.25
CA ASN A 108 -19.42 -1.59 3.07
C ASN A 108 -19.05 -0.96 4.42
N LEU A 109 -17.96 -1.45 5.04
CA LEU A 109 -17.47 -0.92 6.32
C LEU A 109 -17.02 0.54 6.18
N THR A 110 -16.22 0.85 5.14
CA THR A 110 -15.70 2.20 4.94
C THR A 110 -16.77 3.19 4.51
N GLU A 111 -17.73 2.77 3.69
CA GLU A 111 -18.91 3.57 3.37
C GLU A 111 -19.74 3.86 4.63
N TYR A 112 -19.99 2.86 5.49
CA TYR A 112 -20.79 3.03 6.70
C TYR A 112 -20.10 3.86 7.79
N LYS A 113 -18.81 3.57 8.11
CA LYS A 113 -18.12 4.20 9.25
C LYS A 113 -17.40 5.50 8.90
N LEU A 114 -16.98 5.66 7.66
CA LEU A 114 -16.09 6.75 7.25
C LEU A 114 -16.73 7.66 6.20
N ASP A 115 -17.92 7.34 5.68
CA ASP A 115 -18.53 7.98 4.50
C ASP A 115 -17.53 8.05 3.33
N TYR A 116 -16.79 6.94 3.13
CA TYR A 116 -15.69 6.88 2.18
C TYR A 116 -15.75 5.61 1.31
N LYS A 117 -15.67 5.79 -0.01
CA LYS A 117 -15.66 4.70 -0.99
C LYS A 117 -14.27 4.48 -1.57
N PRO A 118 -13.58 3.38 -1.21
CA PRO A 118 -12.21 3.13 -1.65
C PRO A 118 -12.17 2.80 -3.15
N LYS A 119 -11.29 3.49 -3.89
CA LYS A 119 -11.11 3.31 -5.34
C LYS A 119 -10.12 2.20 -5.66
N TYR A 120 -9.22 1.89 -4.73
CA TYR A 120 -8.08 1.02 -4.95
C TYR A 120 -8.14 -0.22 -4.08
N PHE A 121 -7.63 -1.33 -4.62
CA PHE A 121 -7.47 -2.60 -3.92
C PHE A 121 -6.03 -3.10 -4.08
N ARG A 122 -5.45 -3.61 -3.00
CA ARG A 122 -4.19 -4.35 -3.04
C ARG A 122 -4.43 -5.74 -2.44
N PRO A 123 -4.10 -6.83 -3.18
CA PRO A 123 -4.30 -8.17 -2.64
C PRO A 123 -3.32 -8.48 -1.51
N PRO A 124 -3.79 -9.01 -0.36
CA PRO A 124 -2.92 -9.46 0.72
C PRO A 124 -1.80 -10.38 0.23
N TYR A 125 -0.60 -10.19 0.80
CA TYR A 125 0.62 -10.94 0.42
C TYR A 125 1.02 -10.80 -1.06
N GLY A 126 0.43 -9.87 -1.80
CA GLY A 126 0.63 -9.76 -3.24
C GLY A 126 0.16 -10.98 -4.04
N ARG A 127 -0.74 -11.80 -3.47
CA ARG A 127 -1.23 -13.02 -4.11
C ARG A 127 -2.54 -12.79 -4.86
N PHE A 128 -2.52 -13.03 -6.15
CA PHE A 128 -3.64 -12.79 -7.05
C PHE A 128 -3.71 -13.81 -8.20
N ASN A 129 -4.83 -13.84 -8.87
CA ASN A 129 -5.09 -14.61 -10.10
C ASN A 129 -6.14 -13.88 -10.96
N LEU A 130 -6.57 -14.51 -12.06
CA LEU A 130 -7.60 -13.94 -12.95
C LEU A 130 -8.96 -13.75 -12.25
N MET A 131 -9.30 -14.59 -11.28
CA MET A 131 -10.52 -14.44 -10.47
C MET A 131 -10.44 -13.15 -9.63
N THR A 132 -9.30 -12.87 -9.01
CA THR A 132 -9.06 -11.63 -8.25
C THR A 132 -9.34 -10.41 -9.12
N ASN A 133 -8.79 -10.38 -10.35
CA ASN A 133 -9.03 -9.28 -11.28
C ASN A 133 -10.53 -9.09 -11.59
N LYS A 134 -11.24 -10.18 -11.92
CA LYS A 134 -12.68 -10.12 -12.24
C LYS A 134 -13.52 -9.60 -11.06
N ILE A 135 -13.19 -10.01 -9.83
CA ILE A 135 -13.92 -9.58 -8.62
C ILE A 135 -13.67 -8.09 -8.37
N VAL A 136 -12.43 -7.66 -8.35
CA VAL A 136 -12.04 -6.27 -8.05
C VAL A 136 -12.65 -5.30 -9.06
N THR A 137 -12.54 -5.62 -10.36
CA THR A 137 -13.13 -4.80 -11.44
C THR A 137 -14.67 -4.78 -11.33
N GLY A 138 -15.30 -5.92 -11.00
CA GLY A 138 -16.76 -6.00 -10.81
C GLY A 138 -17.27 -5.23 -9.59
N LEU A 139 -16.39 -4.87 -8.66
CA LEU A 139 -16.67 -4.01 -7.51
C LEU A 139 -16.21 -2.55 -7.72
N ASN A 140 -15.91 -2.17 -8.97
CA ASN A 140 -15.49 -0.83 -9.38
C ASN A 140 -14.20 -0.34 -8.64
N GLN A 141 -13.29 -1.26 -8.32
CA GLN A 141 -11.99 -0.94 -7.79
C GLN A 141 -10.87 -1.21 -8.80
N SER A 142 -9.79 -0.46 -8.70
CA SER A 142 -8.56 -0.68 -9.48
C SER A 142 -7.49 -1.37 -8.62
N VAL A 143 -6.78 -2.34 -9.18
CA VAL A 143 -5.69 -3.00 -8.46
C VAL A 143 -4.44 -2.12 -8.51
N VAL A 144 -3.88 -1.85 -7.33
CA VAL A 144 -2.59 -1.18 -7.15
C VAL A 144 -1.60 -2.16 -6.54
N MET A 145 -0.57 -2.47 -7.30
CA MET A 145 0.55 -3.30 -6.85
C MET A 145 1.74 -2.40 -6.48
N TRP A 146 2.94 -2.83 -6.76
CA TRP A 146 4.16 -2.08 -6.47
C TRP A 146 5.26 -2.35 -7.51
N SER A 147 6.22 -1.48 -7.53
CA SER A 147 7.50 -1.70 -8.21
C SER A 147 8.68 -1.81 -7.23
N LEU A 148 8.46 -1.45 -5.95
CA LEU A 148 9.48 -1.58 -4.92
C LEU A 148 8.88 -2.07 -3.60
N LEU A 149 9.18 -3.31 -3.19
CA LEU A 149 8.87 -3.86 -1.87
C LEU A 149 10.10 -3.75 -0.98
N THR A 150 9.99 -3.04 0.12
CA THR A 150 11.11 -2.73 1.02
C THR A 150 11.51 -3.88 1.94
N TYR A 151 10.59 -4.82 2.22
CA TYR A 151 10.72 -5.87 3.24
C TYR A 151 10.89 -5.35 4.67
N ASP A 152 10.42 -4.13 4.98
CA ASP A 152 10.45 -3.50 6.29
C ASP A 152 9.83 -4.35 7.41
N TYR A 153 8.83 -5.18 7.09
CA TYR A 153 8.23 -6.15 8.03
C TYR A 153 9.19 -7.24 8.53
N LYS A 154 10.42 -7.29 8.02
CA LYS A 154 11.49 -8.13 8.57
C LYS A 154 12.26 -7.45 9.69
N ASN A 155 11.97 -6.18 9.95
CA ASN A 155 12.65 -5.35 10.94
C ASN A 155 14.18 -5.29 10.73
N ASP A 156 14.60 -5.28 9.47
CA ASP A 156 16.01 -5.19 9.05
C ASP A 156 16.19 -3.89 8.25
N PHE A 157 16.65 -2.85 8.93
CA PHE A 157 16.86 -1.53 8.34
C PHE A 157 17.94 -1.54 7.24
N ASN A 158 19.01 -2.34 7.40
CA ASN A 158 20.06 -2.44 6.38
C ASN A 158 19.51 -3.01 5.07
N LEU A 159 18.57 -3.95 5.16
CA LEU A 159 17.89 -4.49 3.99
C LEU A 159 17.04 -3.42 3.30
N VAL A 160 16.26 -2.63 4.06
CA VAL A 160 15.46 -1.53 3.51
C VAL A 160 16.36 -0.53 2.81
N LYS A 161 17.42 -0.07 3.47
CA LYS A 161 18.41 0.87 2.91
C LYS A 161 19.03 0.33 1.62
N PHE A 162 19.49 -0.91 1.62
CA PHE A 162 20.08 -1.55 0.44
C PHE A 162 19.07 -1.58 -0.74
N ILE A 163 17.83 -2.00 -0.48
CA ILE A 163 16.79 -2.11 -1.51
C ILE A 163 16.46 -0.74 -2.07
N THR A 164 16.28 0.26 -1.22
CA THR A 164 15.95 1.63 -1.61
C THR A 164 17.07 2.24 -2.44
N THR A 165 18.31 2.21 -1.95
CA THR A 165 19.46 2.79 -2.67
C THR A 165 19.66 2.15 -4.04
N LYS A 166 19.46 0.83 -4.15
CA LYS A 166 19.78 0.11 -5.38
C LYS A 166 18.65 0.08 -6.41
N PHE A 167 17.39 0.15 -5.99
CA PHE A 167 16.27 -0.19 -6.87
C PHE A 167 15.17 0.87 -6.96
N LEU A 168 15.28 1.98 -6.21
CA LEU A 168 14.35 3.10 -6.33
C LEU A 168 14.42 3.71 -7.74
N LYS A 169 13.26 4.02 -8.30
CA LYS A 169 13.11 4.69 -9.60
C LYS A 169 12.11 5.84 -9.47
N ASN A 170 12.18 6.80 -10.36
CA ASN A 170 11.31 7.98 -10.38
C ASN A 170 9.81 7.68 -10.47
N ASN A 171 9.41 6.49 -10.89
CA ASN A 171 8.01 6.06 -10.99
C ASN A 171 7.67 4.93 -10.04
N SER A 172 8.40 4.79 -8.94
CA SER A 172 8.19 3.71 -7.98
C SER A 172 6.91 3.89 -7.18
N ILE A 173 6.10 2.82 -7.10
CA ILE A 173 5.14 2.61 -6.02
C ILE A 173 5.84 1.76 -4.98
N ILE A 174 6.04 2.31 -3.78
CA ILE A 174 6.81 1.70 -2.70
C ILE A 174 5.86 1.11 -1.67
N VAL A 175 6.13 -0.14 -1.24
CA VAL A 175 5.41 -0.76 -0.13
C VAL A 175 6.24 -0.70 1.15
N LEU A 176 5.64 -0.10 2.15
CA LEU A 176 5.96 -0.14 3.56
C LEU A 176 4.78 -0.77 4.31
N HIS A 177 4.97 -1.13 5.58
CA HIS A 177 3.90 -1.75 6.37
C HIS A 177 3.61 -0.93 7.64
N ASP A 178 2.35 -0.55 7.81
CA ASP A 178 1.81 -0.02 9.04
C ASP A 178 1.50 -1.19 9.98
N SER A 179 2.53 -1.71 10.64
CA SER A 179 2.44 -2.94 11.43
C SER A 179 3.44 -2.96 12.58
N MET A 180 3.14 -3.75 13.61
CA MET A 180 4.06 -3.97 14.74
C MET A 180 5.41 -4.54 14.31
N LYS A 181 5.45 -5.27 13.18
CA LYS A 181 6.69 -5.87 12.67
C LYS A 181 7.69 -4.84 12.16
N SER A 182 7.20 -3.75 11.59
CA SER A 182 8.03 -2.66 11.05
C SER A 182 8.25 -1.51 12.03
N LYS A 183 7.55 -1.49 13.18
CA LYS A 183 7.53 -0.38 14.14
C LYS A 183 8.93 0.14 14.49
N GLY A 184 9.89 -0.74 14.70
CA GLY A 184 11.23 -0.37 15.12
C GLY A 184 12.05 0.39 14.07
N ILE A 185 11.68 0.29 12.79
CA ILE A 185 12.46 0.86 11.68
C ILE A 185 11.62 1.72 10.72
N ILE A 186 10.31 1.86 10.96
CA ILE A 186 9.42 2.49 9.97
C ILE A 186 9.78 3.96 9.72
N LEU A 187 10.12 4.71 10.75
CA LEU A 187 10.50 6.13 10.62
C LEU A 187 11.81 6.28 9.84
N ASP A 188 12.83 5.49 10.18
CA ASP A 188 14.11 5.49 9.45
C ASP A 188 13.92 5.04 7.99
N SER A 189 13.01 4.10 7.76
CA SER A 189 12.67 3.64 6.41
C SER A 189 12.02 4.74 5.58
N ILE A 190 11.07 5.50 6.13
CA ILE A 190 10.45 6.65 5.47
C ILE A 190 11.51 7.69 5.13
N ASN A 191 12.32 8.10 6.11
CA ASN A 191 13.37 9.11 5.92
C ASN A 191 14.37 8.67 4.84
N THR A 192 14.87 7.44 4.90
CA THR A 192 15.80 6.90 3.89
C THR A 192 15.21 6.92 2.47
N ILE A 193 13.91 6.61 2.32
CA ILE A 193 13.26 6.65 1.00
C ILE A 193 13.19 8.08 0.47
N VAL A 194 12.83 9.05 1.33
CA VAL A 194 12.70 10.46 0.95
C VAL A 194 14.07 11.05 0.60
N GLU A 195 15.08 10.79 1.42
CA GLU A 195 16.47 11.19 1.16
C GLU A 195 16.99 10.64 -0.16
N GLN A 196 16.80 9.32 -0.39
CA GLN A 196 17.23 8.70 -1.66
C GLN A 196 16.44 9.19 -2.87
N ALA A 197 15.19 9.53 -2.72
CA ALA A 197 14.43 10.18 -3.79
C ALA A 197 15.01 11.55 -4.12
N ALA A 198 15.29 12.37 -3.11
CA ALA A 198 15.89 13.70 -3.28
C ALA A 198 17.29 13.63 -3.90
N GLU A 199 18.16 12.73 -3.41
CA GLU A 199 19.52 12.53 -3.95
C GLU A 199 19.51 12.11 -5.43
N ASN A 200 18.49 11.36 -5.85
CA ASN A 200 18.32 10.95 -7.26
C ASN A 200 17.55 11.98 -8.11
N GLY A 201 17.12 13.12 -7.54
CA GLY A 201 16.30 14.11 -8.23
C GLY A 201 14.88 13.66 -8.52
N PHE A 202 14.34 12.71 -7.72
CA PHE A 202 12.97 12.21 -7.87
C PHE A 202 12.03 12.98 -6.94
N GLU A 203 10.85 13.31 -7.44
CA GLU A 203 9.79 13.91 -6.64
C GLU A 203 8.93 12.84 -5.95
N ILE A 204 8.48 13.14 -4.73
CA ILE A 204 7.42 12.37 -4.07
C ILE A 204 6.08 12.94 -4.53
N GLY A 205 5.19 12.07 -4.99
CA GLY A 205 3.87 12.46 -5.48
C GLY A 205 2.73 12.01 -4.56
N GLU A 206 1.59 12.63 -4.75
CA GLU A 206 0.36 12.31 -4.03
C GLU A 206 -0.43 11.17 -4.70
N PRO A 207 -1.22 10.36 -3.96
CA PRO A 207 -2.01 9.28 -4.53
C PRO A 207 -2.92 9.71 -5.68
N ALA A 208 -3.57 10.87 -5.54
CA ALA A 208 -4.52 11.38 -6.53
C ALA A 208 -3.90 11.68 -7.91
N GLU A 209 -2.60 12.03 -7.96
CA GLU A 209 -1.88 12.27 -9.21
C GLU A 209 -1.10 11.05 -9.70
N CYS A 210 -0.59 10.24 -8.80
CA CYS A 210 0.24 9.07 -9.11
C CYS A 210 -0.57 7.86 -9.61
N LEU A 211 -1.83 7.74 -9.17
CA LEU A 211 -2.72 6.60 -9.43
C LEU A 211 -3.86 6.91 -10.42
N LYS A 212 -3.62 7.80 -11.36
CA LYS A 212 -4.56 8.11 -12.45
C LYS A 212 -4.62 7.00 -13.50
#